data_b5dbcb6c8d22357f55958e83c8d7f052
#
_entry.id   b5dbcb6c8d22357f55958e83c8d7f052
#
_cell.length_a   1.000
_cell.length_b   1.000
_cell.length_c   1.000
_cell.angle_alpha   90.00
_cell.angle_beta   90.00
_cell.angle_gamma   90.00
#
_symmetry.space_group_name_H-M   'P 1'
#
loop_
_entity.id
_entity.type
_entity.pdbx_description
1 polymer ?
#
loop_
_entity_poly.entity_id
_entity_poly.type
_entity_poly.pdbx_seq_one_letter_code
_entity_poly.pdbx_strand_id
1 'polypeptide(L)'
;MTIIKTFLSTTLLCASSSLWAWSNHTLISHQLAQSLPEVANAKPVNVESLEDFLIATEKEMAIMLTEDELWMRNNLWFYAPRPDALAFEATGTRDDIKKRFTRAIRVNPNMKLIDYAQLIPGDKRAQDPSVTPKQISVFKNYGYLENVQLLDLEKTKKVKPLDVLVSANDEPDHGLDIGLFTDSNTDYGKEYGFGPQPFGNPNLEYGTQAPFHMGFYHESSVIYSLAGFLGKSYPEYRIHLFKRLSEFAFENGHDYWGWRFMGWGLHYIGDFSNPYHITPVPGNSTLKTIWVGLLSLLGMPQSQTDAIQLVSNRHTALEDFQSVVMTSAYQHGNHQHETITALNAPDSVRNYEESHVVNVFAKSSYDKAENINQVLLNSMPAQYVNDETVEYSELGAEATLVETVKQHAGEEGFNELQGSISDLLSDFSHNGASY
;
A
#
# COMPACT_ATOMS: atom_id res chain seq x y z
N MET A 1 25.28 -25.19 52.64
CA MET A 1 25.89 -24.41 51.52
C MET A 1 24.93 -24.49 50.35
N THR A 2 24.01 -23.53 50.27
CA THR A 2 22.88 -23.56 49.33
C THR A 2 23.24 -22.65 48.15
N ILE A 3 23.37 -23.24 46.95
CA ILE A 3 23.68 -22.50 45.72
C ILE A 3 22.37 -21.93 45.16
N ILE A 4 22.21 -20.64 45.24
CA ILE A 4 21.14 -19.90 44.58
C ILE A 4 21.49 -19.79 43.10
N LYS A 5 20.72 -20.46 42.22
CA LYS A 5 20.78 -20.28 40.79
C LYS A 5 19.89 -19.06 40.45
N THR A 6 20.52 -17.93 40.15
CA THR A 6 19.88 -16.75 39.58
C THR A 6 19.57 -17.05 38.13
N PHE A 7 18.28 -17.21 37.78
CA PHE A 7 17.80 -17.21 36.42
C PHE A 7 17.79 -15.76 35.92
N LEU A 8 18.71 -15.43 35.03
CA LEU A 8 18.63 -14.19 34.22
C LEU A 8 17.58 -14.43 33.17
N SER A 9 16.41 -13.82 33.36
CA SER A 9 15.34 -13.75 32.34
C SER A 9 15.74 -12.66 31.36
N THR A 10 16.38 -13.03 30.24
CA THR A 10 16.52 -12.17 29.08
C THR A 10 15.16 -12.11 28.40
N THR A 11 14.44 -11.03 28.60
CA THR A 11 13.29 -10.66 27.80
C THR A 11 13.84 -10.29 26.41
N LEU A 12 13.77 -11.20 25.45
CA LEU A 12 13.89 -10.85 24.04
C LEU A 12 12.69 -9.94 23.72
N LEU A 13 12.93 -8.65 23.52
CA LEU A 13 12.03 -7.81 22.78
C LEU A 13 12.11 -8.28 21.31
N CYS A 14 11.14 -9.08 20.89
CA CYS A 14 10.87 -9.32 19.49
C CYS A 14 10.32 -8.00 18.92
N ALA A 15 11.19 -7.20 18.29
CA ALA A 15 10.76 -6.14 17.40
C ALA A 15 10.30 -6.84 16.12
N SER A 16 9.00 -7.12 16.02
CA SER A 16 8.38 -7.60 14.79
C SER A 16 8.18 -6.40 13.87
N SER A 17 8.97 -6.28 12.82
CA SER A 17 8.76 -5.33 11.74
C SER A 17 7.54 -5.75 10.91
N SER A 18 6.72 -4.78 10.52
CA SER A 18 5.51 -4.97 9.71
C SER A 18 5.84 -4.72 8.26
N LEU A 19 5.41 -5.59 7.36
CA LEU A 19 5.51 -5.41 5.92
C LEU A 19 4.33 -4.60 5.41
N TRP A 20 4.62 -3.53 4.69
CA TRP A 20 3.66 -2.65 4.03
C TRP A 20 4.16 -2.42 2.61
N ALA A 21 3.28 -2.30 1.63
CA ALA A 21 3.66 -1.89 0.29
C ALA A 21 4.35 -0.52 0.35
N TRP A 22 5.54 -0.37 -0.22
CA TRP A 22 6.43 0.75 0.09
C TRP A 22 6.26 1.17 1.55
N SER A 23 7.08 0.74 2.45
CA SER A 23 6.90 0.80 3.93
C SER A 23 6.41 2.13 4.51
N ASN A 24 6.25 3.19 3.69
CA ASN A 24 5.69 4.48 4.08
C ASN A 24 5.29 5.28 2.82
N HIS A 25 4.04 5.18 2.42
CA HIS A 25 3.50 5.89 1.25
C HIS A 25 3.52 7.42 1.39
N THR A 26 3.50 7.95 2.61
CA THR A 26 3.68 9.40 2.84
C THR A 26 5.04 9.88 2.32
N LEU A 27 6.12 9.09 2.49
CA LEU A 27 7.46 9.47 2.01
C LEU A 27 7.51 9.59 0.49
N ILE A 28 6.91 8.64 -0.23
CA ILE A 28 6.95 8.63 -1.70
C ILE A 28 6.00 9.66 -2.31
N SER A 29 4.85 9.94 -1.69
CA SER A 29 3.88 10.89 -2.23
C SER A 29 4.19 12.36 -1.92
N HIS A 30 4.94 12.64 -0.84
CA HIS A 30 5.17 14.00 -0.38
C HIS A 30 5.85 14.88 -1.43
N GLN A 31 6.98 14.42 -2.01
CA GLN A 31 7.72 15.22 -3.00
C GLN A 31 6.93 15.40 -4.29
N LEU A 32 6.25 14.37 -4.77
CA LEU A 32 5.35 14.47 -5.92
C LEU A 32 4.27 15.53 -5.66
N ALA A 33 3.51 15.38 -4.61
CA ALA A 33 2.41 16.28 -4.27
C ALA A 33 2.89 17.73 -4.04
N GLN A 34 4.06 17.92 -3.42
CA GLN A 34 4.66 19.24 -3.22
C GLN A 34 5.11 19.89 -4.53
N SER A 35 5.52 19.11 -5.53
CA SER A 35 6.00 19.60 -6.82
C SER A 35 4.88 19.84 -7.84
N LEU A 36 3.67 19.35 -7.59
CA LEU A 36 2.48 19.60 -8.42
C LEU A 36 1.85 20.95 -8.05
N PRO A 37 1.77 21.92 -8.98
CA PRO A 37 1.22 23.25 -8.71
C PRO A 37 -0.23 23.20 -8.18
N GLU A 38 -1.02 22.23 -8.62
CA GLU A 38 -2.42 22.02 -8.23
C GLU A 38 -2.54 21.70 -6.74
N VAL A 39 -1.58 20.99 -6.17
CA VAL A 39 -1.54 20.63 -4.74
C VAL A 39 -0.79 21.70 -3.94
N ALA A 40 0.40 22.10 -4.41
CA ALA A 40 1.28 23.04 -3.69
C ALA A 40 0.64 24.41 -3.45
N ASN A 41 -0.16 24.90 -4.44
CA ASN A 41 -0.84 26.21 -4.38
C ASN A 41 -2.30 26.10 -3.94
N ALA A 42 -2.82 24.91 -3.65
CA ALA A 42 -4.20 24.73 -3.22
C ALA A 42 -4.44 25.42 -1.86
N LYS A 43 -5.61 26.00 -1.71
CA LYS A 43 -5.97 26.71 -0.46
C LYS A 43 -6.23 25.68 0.65
N PRO A 44 -5.91 26.03 1.91
CA PRO A 44 -6.29 25.19 3.04
C PRO A 44 -7.79 24.91 3.08
N VAL A 45 -8.13 23.63 3.23
CA VAL A 45 -9.50 23.13 3.29
C VAL A 45 -9.98 22.97 4.72
N ASN A 46 -11.29 22.99 4.95
CA ASN A 46 -11.86 22.71 6.26
C ASN A 46 -11.79 21.20 6.53
N VAL A 47 -11.35 20.83 7.73
CA VAL A 47 -11.48 19.44 8.20
C VAL A 47 -12.96 19.11 8.34
N GLU A 48 -13.37 17.96 7.79
CA GLU A 48 -14.77 17.55 7.72
C GLU A 48 -14.91 16.07 8.07
N SER A 49 -15.88 15.74 8.95
CA SER A 49 -16.16 14.34 9.28
C SER A 49 -16.75 13.57 8.10
N LEU A 50 -16.50 12.24 8.03
CA LEU A 50 -17.09 11.39 6.99
C LEU A 50 -18.62 11.45 7.03
N GLU A 51 -19.20 11.49 8.22
CA GLU A 51 -20.64 11.53 8.41
C GLU A 51 -21.26 12.84 7.89
N ASP A 52 -20.58 13.99 8.05
CA ASP A 52 -21.06 15.28 7.52
C ASP A 52 -21.04 15.29 5.99
N PHE A 53 -19.95 14.85 5.38
CA PHE A 53 -19.84 14.69 3.92
C PHE A 53 -20.94 13.78 3.38
N LEU A 54 -21.07 12.58 3.96
CA LEU A 54 -22.03 11.59 3.48
C LEU A 54 -23.48 12.04 3.61
N ILE A 55 -23.85 12.71 4.72
CA ILE A 55 -25.23 13.20 4.91
C ILE A 55 -25.55 14.34 3.95
N ALA A 56 -24.56 15.19 3.66
CA ALA A 56 -24.73 16.30 2.73
C ALA A 56 -24.94 15.82 1.28
N THR A 57 -24.36 14.67 0.91
CA THR A 57 -24.35 14.16 -0.48
C THR A 57 -25.08 12.81 -0.63
N GLU A 58 -25.86 12.38 0.37
CA GLU A 58 -26.37 11.01 0.47
C GLU A 58 -27.08 10.51 -0.79
N LYS A 59 -27.96 11.34 -1.38
CA LYS A 59 -28.75 10.96 -2.56
C LYS A 59 -27.89 10.87 -3.82
N GLU A 60 -27.06 11.87 -4.04
CA GLU A 60 -26.14 11.96 -5.16
C GLU A 60 -25.09 10.83 -5.09
N MET A 61 -24.59 10.54 -3.89
CA MET A 61 -23.69 9.41 -3.61
C MET A 61 -24.33 8.06 -3.96
N ALA A 62 -25.59 7.85 -3.61
CA ALA A 62 -26.30 6.62 -3.94
C ALA A 62 -26.44 6.39 -5.45
N ILE A 63 -26.69 7.47 -6.20
CA ILE A 63 -26.74 7.44 -7.67
C ILE A 63 -25.36 7.11 -8.23
N MET A 64 -24.36 7.90 -7.85
CA MET A 64 -22.99 7.74 -8.33
C MET A 64 -22.46 6.32 -8.09
N LEU A 65 -22.59 5.77 -6.88
CA LEU A 65 -22.12 4.42 -6.55
C LEU A 65 -22.91 3.31 -7.27
N THR A 66 -24.12 3.58 -7.73
CA THR A 66 -24.91 2.64 -8.53
C THR A 66 -24.45 2.62 -9.99
N GLU A 67 -24.22 3.80 -10.56
CA GLU A 67 -23.73 3.95 -11.93
C GLU A 67 -22.29 3.42 -12.04
N ASP A 68 -21.45 3.70 -11.04
CA ASP A 68 -20.07 3.26 -10.98
C ASP A 68 -19.96 1.73 -10.85
N GLU A 69 -20.80 1.09 -10.02
CA GLU A 69 -20.88 -0.37 -9.95
C GLU A 69 -21.18 -0.99 -11.33
N LEU A 70 -22.11 -0.41 -12.08
CA LEU A 70 -22.45 -0.89 -13.41
C LEU A 70 -21.26 -0.72 -14.38
N TRP A 71 -20.57 0.40 -14.29
CA TRP A 71 -19.39 0.69 -15.11
C TRP A 71 -18.27 -0.31 -14.78
N MET A 72 -17.93 -0.53 -13.51
CA MET A 72 -16.89 -1.45 -13.07
C MET A 72 -17.13 -2.89 -13.52
N ARG A 73 -18.39 -3.38 -13.46
CA ARG A 73 -18.79 -4.71 -13.95
C ARG A 73 -18.47 -4.92 -15.43
N ASN A 74 -18.51 -3.86 -16.22
CA ASN A 74 -18.36 -3.95 -17.67
C ASN A 74 -16.95 -3.63 -18.17
N ASN A 75 -16.11 -2.97 -17.36
CA ASN A 75 -14.87 -2.38 -17.83
C ASN A 75 -13.61 -2.88 -17.10
N LEU A 76 -13.70 -3.29 -15.83
CA LEU A 76 -12.52 -3.74 -15.10
C LEU A 76 -12.17 -5.21 -15.37
N TRP A 77 -10.88 -5.52 -15.38
CA TRP A 77 -10.38 -6.85 -15.75
C TRP A 77 -10.77 -7.94 -14.74
N PHE A 78 -10.51 -7.68 -13.46
CA PHE A 78 -10.67 -8.65 -12.38
C PHE A 78 -11.68 -8.15 -11.33
N TYR A 79 -12.83 -7.67 -11.78
CA TYR A 79 -13.81 -7.16 -10.88
C TYR A 79 -14.67 -8.27 -10.25
N ALA A 80 -14.79 -8.25 -8.92
CA ALA A 80 -15.78 -9.04 -8.19
C ALA A 80 -17.05 -8.18 -8.00
N PRO A 81 -18.17 -8.46 -8.69
CA PRO A 81 -19.39 -7.67 -8.59
C PRO A 81 -19.87 -7.51 -7.14
N ARG A 82 -20.24 -6.29 -6.77
CA ARG A 82 -20.79 -6.02 -5.45
C ARG A 82 -22.14 -6.72 -5.32
N PRO A 83 -22.41 -7.47 -4.22
CA PRO A 83 -23.76 -7.95 -3.90
C PRO A 83 -24.75 -6.79 -3.79
N ASP A 84 -25.94 -6.94 -4.38
CA ASP A 84 -26.95 -5.88 -4.43
C ASP A 84 -27.41 -5.41 -3.03
N ALA A 85 -27.41 -6.32 -2.04
CA ALA A 85 -27.71 -6.00 -0.64
C ALA A 85 -26.71 -5.04 0.03
N LEU A 86 -25.59 -4.73 -0.63
CA LEU A 86 -24.59 -3.77 -0.16
C LEU A 86 -24.70 -2.42 -0.89
N ALA A 87 -25.70 -2.22 -1.74
CA ALA A 87 -25.91 -0.92 -2.39
C ALA A 87 -26.06 0.18 -1.32
N PHE A 88 -25.50 1.36 -1.60
CA PHE A 88 -25.66 2.51 -0.73
C PHE A 88 -27.05 3.12 -0.93
N GLU A 89 -27.88 3.02 0.09
CA GLU A 89 -29.24 3.56 0.07
C GLU A 89 -29.30 4.90 0.78
N ALA A 90 -29.97 5.88 0.19
CA ALA A 90 -30.26 7.17 0.80
C ALA A 90 -31.46 7.05 1.74
N THR A 91 -31.22 6.92 3.03
CA THR A 91 -32.26 6.76 4.06
C THR A 91 -32.54 8.04 4.85
N GLY A 92 -31.67 9.04 4.77
CA GLY A 92 -31.69 10.25 5.61
C GLY A 92 -31.25 10.00 7.05
N THR A 93 -30.76 8.80 7.37
CA THR A 93 -30.35 8.43 8.74
C THR A 93 -28.85 8.59 8.91
N ARG A 94 -28.46 9.47 9.84
CA ARG A 94 -27.05 9.76 10.13
C ARG A 94 -26.34 8.65 10.89
N ASP A 95 -27.02 8.02 11.85
CA ASP A 95 -26.40 7.12 12.83
C ASP A 95 -25.70 5.90 12.22
N ASP A 96 -26.14 5.44 11.03
CA ASP A 96 -25.58 4.28 10.34
C ASP A 96 -24.93 4.61 8.99
N ILE A 97 -24.87 5.88 8.60
CA ILE A 97 -24.45 6.29 7.25
C ILE A 97 -23.02 5.87 6.93
N LYS A 98 -22.09 6.01 7.87
CA LYS A 98 -20.70 5.52 7.73
C LYS A 98 -20.67 4.01 7.49
N LYS A 99 -21.46 3.23 8.23
CA LYS A 99 -21.54 1.78 8.06
C LYS A 99 -22.12 1.40 6.69
N ARG A 100 -23.18 2.07 6.25
CA ARG A 100 -23.78 1.85 4.92
C ARG A 100 -22.76 2.16 3.82
N PHE A 101 -22.05 3.28 3.94
CA PHE A 101 -21.01 3.69 2.99
C PHE A 101 -19.84 2.70 2.94
N THR A 102 -19.23 2.37 4.09
CA THR A 102 -18.08 1.44 4.13
C THR A 102 -18.43 0.04 3.59
N ARG A 103 -19.68 -0.41 3.80
CA ARG A 103 -20.19 -1.65 3.19
C ARG A 103 -20.38 -1.53 1.67
N ALA A 104 -20.88 -0.41 1.19
CA ALA A 104 -21.10 -0.20 -0.24
C ALA A 104 -19.79 -0.15 -1.04
N ILE A 105 -18.76 0.47 -0.50
CA ILE A 105 -17.41 0.51 -1.09
C ILE A 105 -16.54 -0.70 -0.70
N ARG A 106 -17.08 -1.60 0.12
CA ARG A 106 -16.47 -2.86 0.55
C ARG A 106 -15.06 -2.69 1.13
N VAL A 107 -14.93 -1.79 2.11
CA VAL A 107 -13.72 -1.62 2.92
C VAL A 107 -13.97 -2.12 4.34
N ASN A 108 -12.89 -2.31 5.11
CA ASN A 108 -12.99 -2.72 6.51
C ASN A 108 -13.79 -1.67 7.33
N PRO A 109 -14.97 -2.03 7.87
CA PRO A 109 -15.80 -1.10 8.62
C PRO A 109 -15.20 -0.69 9.98
N ASN A 110 -14.13 -1.37 10.42
CA ASN A 110 -13.42 -1.09 11.67
C ASN A 110 -12.28 -0.09 11.49
N MET A 111 -12.07 0.43 10.27
CA MET A 111 -11.11 1.50 10.02
C MET A 111 -11.34 2.68 10.96
N LYS A 112 -10.28 3.21 11.50
CA LYS A 112 -10.34 4.27 12.50
C LYS A 112 -10.83 5.60 11.94
N LEU A 113 -10.45 5.93 10.71
CA LEU A 113 -10.90 7.10 9.92
C LEU A 113 -11.00 8.41 10.73
N ILE A 114 -10.07 8.62 11.67
CA ILE A 114 -9.95 9.88 12.40
C ILE A 114 -9.27 10.94 11.52
N ASP A 115 -9.37 12.20 11.92
CA ASP A 115 -8.75 13.31 11.20
C ASP A 115 -7.35 13.58 11.76
N TYR A 116 -6.34 13.20 10.99
CA TYR A 116 -4.93 13.37 11.35
C TYR A 116 -4.07 13.76 10.15
N ALA A 117 -2.86 14.23 10.43
CA ALA A 117 -1.83 14.40 9.42
C ALA A 117 -0.56 13.64 9.82
N GLN A 118 -0.04 12.84 8.91
CA GLN A 118 1.23 12.15 9.03
C GLN A 118 2.34 13.05 8.50
N LEU A 119 3.36 13.30 9.31
CA LEU A 119 4.45 14.20 8.96
C LEU A 119 5.65 13.43 8.42
N ILE A 120 6.31 14.02 7.43
CA ILE A 120 7.62 13.49 6.98
C ILE A 120 8.68 13.67 8.07
N PRO A 121 9.71 12.81 8.10
CA PRO A 121 10.82 12.94 9.03
C PRO A 121 11.49 14.32 8.92
N GLY A 122 11.77 14.94 10.05
CA GLY A 122 12.37 16.28 10.10
C GLY A 122 11.38 17.46 10.00
N ASP A 123 10.08 17.21 9.87
CA ASP A 123 9.08 18.27 9.92
C ASP A 123 9.06 18.94 11.32
N LYS A 124 9.18 20.27 11.34
CA LYS A 124 9.27 21.04 12.59
C LYS A 124 7.95 21.20 13.34
N ARG A 125 6.82 20.84 12.71
CA ARG A 125 5.48 20.84 13.35
C ARG A 125 5.30 19.71 14.36
N ALA A 126 6.22 18.77 14.36
CA ALA A 126 6.22 17.54 15.14
C ALA A 126 6.41 17.71 16.66
N GLN A 127 6.26 18.92 17.20
CA GLN A 127 6.53 19.20 18.62
C GLN A 127 5.41 18.75 19.57
N ASP A 128 4.21 18.54 19.06
CA ASP A 128 3.05 18.07 19.82
C ASP A 128 2.40 16.87 19.13
N PRO A 129 2.98 15.65 19.26
CA PRO A 129 2.30 14.45 18.73
C PRO A 129 1.02 14.25 19.52
N SER A 130 -0.11 14.31 18.83
CA SER A 130 -1.41 14.28 19.46
C SER A 130 -2.20 13.01 19.15
N VAL A 131 -1.73 12.23 18.15
CA VAL A 131 -2.32 10.94 17.74
C VAL A 131 -1.28 9.83 17.86
N THR A 132 -1.72 8.67 18.30
CA THR A 132 -0.88 7.48 18.41
C THR A 132 -1.19 6.48 17.29
N PRO A 133 -0.25 5.59 16.90
CA PRO A 133 -0.50 4.54 15.91
C PRO A 133 -1.77 3.72 16.19
N LYS A 134 -2.05 3.42 17.45
CA LYS A 134 -3.26 2.71 17.88
C LYS A 134 -4.56 3.39 17.50
N GLN A 135 -4.57 4.71 17.35
CA GLN A 135 -5.77 5.48 17.02
C GLN A 135 -6.05 5.49 15.50
N ILE A 136 -5.05 5.20 14.65
CA ILE A 136 -5.18 5.23 13.20
C ILE A 136 -5.15 3.84 12.55
N SER A 137 -4.44 2.87 13.13
CA SER A 137 -4.31 1.51 12.58
C SER A 137 -5.19 0.50 13.30
N VAL A 138 -5.66 -0.52 12.59
CA VAL A 138 -6.37 -1.69 13.15
C VAL A 138 -5.42 -2.80 13.57
N PHE A 139 -4.16 -2.75 13.17
CA PHE A 139 -3.16 -3.75 13.48
C PHE A 139 -2.69 -3.67 14.93
N LYS A 140 -2.11 -4.74 15.42
CA LYS A 140 -1.48 -4.82 16.74
C LYS A 140 -0.01 -4.43 16.70
N ASN A 141 0.66 -4.79 15.61
CA ASN A 141 2.00 -4.34 15.31
C ASN A 141 1.92 -3.08 14.44
N TYR A 142 2.49 -1.99 14.89
CA TYR A 142 2.41 -0.70 14.20
C TYR A 142 3.61 -0.44 13.28
N GLY A 143 4.67 -1.27 13.35
CA GLY A 143 5.83 -1.18 12.49
C GLY A 143 6.43 0.23 12.45
N TYR A 144 6.66 0.75 11.22
CA TYR A 144 7.24 2.07 11.02
C TYR A 144 6.41 3.21 11.65
N LEU A 145 5.09 3.03 11.85
CA LEU A 145 4.23 4.04 12.47
C LEU A 145 4.65 4.40 13.89
N GLU A 146 5.38 3.54 14.60
CA GLU A 146 5.92 3.83 15.93
C GLU A 146 6.94 4.98 15.90
N ASN A 147 7.56 5.21 14.73
CA ASN A 147 8.58 6.23 14.51
C ASN A 147 8.07 7.44 13.71
N VAL A 148 6.78 7.46 13.36
CA VAL A 148 6.14 8.53 12.59
C VAL A 148 5.47 9.51 13.54
N GLN A 149 5.49 10.78 13.16
CA GLN A 149 4.84 11.86 13.90
C GLN A 149 3.48 12.15 13.31
N LEU A 150 2.46 12.14 14.15
CA LEU A 150 1.06 12.25 13.78
C LEU A 150 0.42 13.46 14.47
N LEU A 151 -0.14 14.40 13.70
CA LEU A 151 -0.88 15.54 14.21
C LEU A 151 -2.38 15.26 14.26
N ASP A 152 -3.02 15.64 15.35
CA ASP A 152 -4.48 15.63 15.50
C ASP A 152 -5.09 16.83 14.77
N LEU A 153 -5.90 16.57 13.75
CA LEU A 153 -6.58 17.60 12.98
C LEU A 153 -7.95 17.98 13.54
N GLU A 154 -8.53 17.20 14.47
CA GLU A 154 -9.82 17.54 15.08
C GLU A 154 -9.81 18.92 15.77
N LYS A 155 -8.62 19.35 16.19
CA LYS A 155 -8.43 20.66 16.84
C LYS A 155 -8.15 21.79 15.84
N THR A 156 -7.95 21.47 14.57
CA THR A 156 -7.68 22.44 13.52
C THR A 156 -8.93 22.67 12.70
N LYS A 157 -9.17 23.94 12.32
CA LYS A 157 -10.29 24.26 11.45
C LYS A 157 -9.94 24.08 9.97
N LYS A 158 -8.65 24.20 9.65
CA LYS A 158 -8.15 24.14 8.27
C LYS A 158 -6.83 23.39 8.20
N VAL A 159 -6.65 22.63 7.13
CA VAL A 159 -5.45 21.84 6.83
C VAL A 159 -5.02 22.09 5.38
N LYS A 160 -3.73 21.97 5.09
CA LYS A 160 -3.24 22.04 3.71
C LYS A 160 -3.65 20.78 2.95
N PRO A 161 -4.10 20.87 1.70
CA PRO A 161 -4.34 19.73 0.83
C PRO A 161 -3.19 18.73 0.77
N LEU A 162 -1.95 19.22 0.70
CA LEU A 162 -0.75 18.40 0.76
C LEU A 162 -0.76 17.45 1.97
N ASP A 163 -1.01 17.99 3.18
CA ASP A 163 -1.02 17.18 4.41
C ASP A 163 -2.14 16.13 4.41
N VAL A 164 -3.32 16.46 3.83
CA VAL A 164 -4.44 15.51 3.70
C VAL A 164 -4.08 14.39 2.73
N LEU A 165 -3.63 14.75 1.53
CA LEU A 165 -3.35 13.81 0.45
C LEU A 165 -2.25 12.81 0.85
N VAL A 166 -1.12 13.30 1.38
CA VAL A 166 0.02 12.42 1.69
C VAL A 166 -0.25 11.53 2.91
N SER A 167 -1.03 12.01 3.89
CA SER A 167 -1.45 11.17 5.02
C SER A 167 -2.43 10.09 4.57
N ALA A 168 -3.40 10.47 3.73
CA ALA A 168 -4.37 9.55 3.19
C ALA A 168 -3.74 8.51 2.25
N ASN A 169 -2.60 8.84 1.63
CA ASN A 169 -1.87 7.88 0.80
C ASN A 169 -1.30 6.70 1.58
N ASP A 170 -1.17 6.81 2.89
CA ASP A 170 -0.71 5.74 3.78
C ASP A 170 -1.86 4.98 4.46
N GLU A 171 -3.09 5.55 4.48
CA GLU A 171 -4.24 4.99 5.19
C GLU A 171 -4.69 3.58 4.74
N PRO A 172 -4.64 3.19 3.45
CA PRO A 172 -4.99 1.84 3.06
C PRO A 172 -4.19 0.78 3.81
N ASP A 173 -2.92 1.01 4.08
CA ASP A 173 -2.06 0.15 4.86
C ASP A 173 -2.39 0.11 6.36
N HIS A 174 -3.20 1.03 6.84
CA HIS A 174 -3.69 0.96 8.23
C HIS A 174 -4.84 -0.03 8.43
N GLY A 175 -5.14 -0.82 7.39
CA GLY A 175 -6.05 -1.95 7.40
C GLY A 175 -7.37 -1.74 6.67
N LEU A 176 -7.40 -0.87 5.64
CA LEU A 176 -8.57 -0.62 4.81
C LEU A 176 -9.10 -1.91 4.15
N ASP A 177 -8.19 -2.78 3.73
CA ASP A 177 -8.48 -3.99 2.97
C ASP A 177 -8.38 -5.29 3.80
N ILE A 178 -8.33 -5.17 5.12
CA ILE A 178 -8.22 -6.35 6.00
C ILE A 178 -9.55 -7.03 6.24
N GLY A 179 -9.53 -8.35 6.16
CA GLY A 179 -10.65 -9.18 6.60
C GLY A 179 -11.83 -9.24 5.62
N LEU A 180 -11.61 -8.93 4.33
CA LEU A 180 -12.68 -8.77 3.32
C LEU A 180 -13.11 -10.09 2.65
N PHE A 181 -12.45 -11.22 2.97
CA PHE A 181 -12.71 -12.53 2.37
C PHE A 181 -13.58 -13.41 3.28
N THR A 182 -14.25 -14.41 2.69
CA THR A 182 -15.19 -15.29 3.43
C THR A 182 -14.49 -16.14 4.51
N ASP A 183 -13.21 -16.43 4.35
CA ASP A 183 -12.36 -17.20 5.26
C ASP A 183 -11.57 -16.32 6.26
N SER A 184 -11.72 -15.00 6.20
CA SER A 184 -11.09 -14.06 7.15
C SER A 184 -11.74 -14.06 8.55
N ASN A 185 -12.79 -14.87 8.78
CA ASN A 185 -13.54 -14.94 10.04
C ASN A 185 -14.18 -13.62 10.50
N THR A 186 -14.48 -12.73 9.57
CA THR A 186 -15.23 -11.49 9.80
C THR A 186 -16.64 -11.59 9.26
N ASP A 187 -17.59 -10.88 9.86
CA ASP A 187 -18.98 -10.89 9.36
C ASP A 187 -19.07 -10.17 8.02
N TYR A 188 -18.38 -9.05 7.85
CA TYR A 188 -18.37 -8.30 6.59
C TYR A 188 -17.68 -9.06 5.44
N GLY A 189 -16.61 -9.83 5.70
CA GLY A 189 -15.96 -10.64 4.68
C GLY A 189 -16.88 -11.71 4.07
N LYS A 190 -17.82 -12.26 4.86
CA LYS A 190 -18.84 -13.20 4.36
C LYS A 190 -19.85 -12.54 3.43
N GLU A 191 -20.08 -11.23 3.59
CA GLU A 191 -21.10 -10.47 2.85
C GLU A 191 -20.55 -9.78 1.59
N TYR A 192 -19.23 -9.48 1.53
CA TYR A 192 -18.64 -8.60 0.51
C TYR A 192 -18.50 -9.21 -0.89
N GLY A 193 -18.65 -10.53 -1.02
CA GLY A 193 -18.71 -11.19 -2.31
C GLY A 193 -17.36 -11.49 -2.98
N PHE A 194 -16.24 -11.25 -2.30
CA PHE A 194 -14.90 -11.57 -2.85
C PHE A 194 -14.57 -13.08 -2.83
N GLY A 195 -15.36 -13.88 -2.09
CA GLY A 195 -15.11 -15.31 -1.91
C GLY A 195 -13.96 -15.58 -0.94
N PRO A 196 -13.33 -16.78 -1.00
CA PRO A 196 -12.15 -17.09 -0.20
C PRO A 196 -10.93 -16.29 -0.68
N GLN A 197 -10.02 -15.99 0.24
CA GLN A 197 -8.77 -15.29 -0.04
C GLN A 197 -7.97 -16.03 -1.12
N PRO A 198 -7.58 -15.37 -2.21
CA PRO A 198 -6.90 -16.06 -3.31
C PRO A 198 -5.41 -16.28 -3.06
N PHE A 199 -4.73 -15.32 -2.45
CA PHE A 199 -3.29 -15.36 -2.14
C PHE A 199 -2.95 -14.37 -1.00
N GLY A 200 -1.72 -14.43 -0.53
CA GLY A 200 -1.16 -13.65 0.59
C GLY A 200 -0.42 -14.57 1.55
N ASN A 201 0.58 -14.05 2.25
CA ASN A 201 1.31 -14.81 3.25
C ASN A 201 0.47 -14.95 4.53
N PRO A 202 0.03 -16.16 4.92
CA PRO A 202 -0.83 -16.36 6.08
C PRO A 202 -0.12 -16.11 7.42
N ASN A 203 1.21 -16.02 7.43
CA ASN A 203 1.99 -15.75 8.63
C ASN A 203 2.00 -14.26 9.00
N LEU A 204 1.58 -13.39 8.07
CA LEU A 204 1.60 -11.95 8.24
C LEU A 204 0.21 -11.42 8.63
N GLU A 205 0.15 -10.54 9.64
CA GLU A 205 -1.11 -9.97 10.15
C GLU A 205 -1.90 -9.25 9.04
N TYR A 206 -1.20 -8.61 8.10
CA TYR A 206 -1.76 -7.89 6.95
C TYR A 206 -1.89 -8.75 5.68
N GLY A 207 -1.51 -10.03 5.71
CA GLY A 207 -1.51 -10.90 4.53
C GLY A 207 -2.84 -11.01 3.79
N THR A 208 -3.98 -10.69 4.45
CA THR A 208 -5.28 -10.72 3.81
C THR A 208 -5.57 -9.52 2.90
N GLN A 209 -4.78 -8.45 2.96
CA GLN A 209 -4.94 -7.30 2.06
C GLN A 209 -4.22 -7.48 0.72
N ALA A 210 -3.29 -8.42 0.61
CA ALA A 210 -2.47 -8.64 -0.59
C ALA A 210 -3.27 -8.64 -1.92
N PRO A 211 -4.47 -9.26 -2.05
CA PRO A 211 -5.22 -9.22 -3.30
C PRO A 211 -5.74 -7.84 -3.70
N PHE A 212 -5.74 -6.86 -2.80
CA PHE A 212 -6.11 -5.49 -3.09
C PHE A 212 -4.92 -4.59 -3.43
N HIS A 213 -3.70 -4.99 -3.02
CA HIS A 213 -2.46 -4.24 -3.23
C HIS A 213 -1.60 -4.80 -4.37
N MET A 214 -1.84 -6.05 -4.78
CA MET A 214 -1.07 -6.75 -5.83
C MET A 214 -1.93 -6.98 -7.07
N GLY A 215 -1.42 -6.58 -8.24
CA GLY A 215 -2.13 -6.64 -9.52
C GLY A 215 -1.42 -7.49 -10.57
N PHE A 216 -1.75 -8.78 -10.68
CA PHE A 216 -1.10 -9.71 -11.60
C PHE A 216 -1.75 -9.71 -12.98
N TYR A 217 -1.63 -8.62 -13.74
CA TYR A 217 -2.33 -8.42 -15.02
C TYR A 217 -1.56 -8.94 -16.25
N HIS A 218 -0.25 -9.13 -16.16
CA HIS A 218 0.62 -9.41 -17.30
C HIS A 218 1.17 -10.83 -17.34
N GLU A 219 0.62 -11.73 -16.50
CA GLU A 219 1.03 -13.12 -16.50
C GLU A 219 0.57 -13.86 -17.77
N SER A 220 1.32 -14.88 -18.18
CA SER A 220 0.98 -15.66 -19.36
C SER A 220 -0.31 -16.48 -19.16
N SER A 221 -1.00 -16.79 -20.26
CA SER A 221 -2.19 -17.65 -20.22
C SER A 221 -1.91 -19.03 -19.61
N VAL A 222 -0.68 -19.51 -19.70
CA VAL A 222 -0.26 -20.77 -19.08
C VAL A 222 -0.23 -20.62 -17.56
N ILE A 223 0.29 -19.51 -17.04
CA ILE A 223 0.29 -19.21 -15.59
C ILE A 223 -1.13 -19.12 -15.07
N TYR A 224 -2.02 -18.36 -15.72
CA TYR A 224 -3.44 -18.30 -15.31
C TYR A 224 -4.16 -19.66 -15.37
N SER A 225 -3.79 -20.53 -16.32
CA SER A 225 -4.37 -21.88 -16.38
C SER A 225 -3.97 -22.75 -15.18
N LEU A 226 -2.78 -22.53 -14.63
CA LEU A 226 -2.25 -23.27 -13.49
C LEU A 226 -2.59 -22.60 -12.14
N ALA A 227 -2.69 -21.29 -12.13
CA ALA A 227 -2.89 -20.43 -10.95
C ALA A 227 -4.00 -19.39 -11.21
N GLY A 228 -5.19 -19.87 -11.54
CA GLY A 228 -6.34 -19.02 -11.88
C GLY A 228 -6.77 -18.07 -10.74
N PHE A 229 -6.31 -18.32 -9.51
CA PHE A 229 -6.51 -17.43 -8.38
C PHE A 229 -5.79 -16.08 -8.53
N LEU A 230 -4.72 -15.97 -9.34
CA LEU A 230 -4.03 -14.72 -9.63
C LEU A 230 -4.93 -13.68 -10.33
N GLY A 231 -5.96 -14.14 -11.06
CA GLY A 231 -7.00 -13.28 -11.62
C GLY A 231 -7.98 -12.70 -10.58
N LYS A 232 -7.79 -12.96 -9.28
CA LYS A 232 -8.53 -12.34 -8.20
C LYS A 232 -7.68 -11.25 -7.53
N SER A 233 -7.30 -10.27 -8.33
CA SER A 233 -6.49 -9.09 -7.95
C SER A 233 -7.34 -7.84 -8.14
N TYR A 234 -7.39 -6.96 -7.14
CA TYR A 234 -8.38 -5.88 -7.09
C TYR A 234 -7.82 -4.43 -7.00
N PRO A 235 -6.53 -4.14 -7.21
CA PRO A 235 -6.05 -2.75 -7.11
C PRO A 235 -6.65 -1.83 -8.20
N GLU A 236 -6.87 -2.33 -9.44
CA GLU A 236 -7.55 -1.57 -10.49
C GLU A 236 -8.93 -1.08 -10.01
N TYR A 237 -9.69 -1.93 -9.32
CA TYR A 237 -10.95 -1.58 -8.68
C TYR A 237 -10.79 -0.46 -7.64
N ARG A 238 -9.76 -0.52 -6.80
CA ARG A 238 -9.50 0.50 -5.78
C ARG A 238 -9.11 1.84 -6.39
N ILE A 239 -8.22 1.83 -7.37
CA ILE A 239 -7.78 3.04 -8.09
C ILE A 239 -8.98 3.74 -8.71
N HIS A 240 -9.79 3.00 -9.47
CA HIS A 240 -10.99 3.54 -10.11
C HIS A 240 -12.00 4.09 -9.09
N LEU A 241 -12.37 3.29 -8.10
CA LEU A 241 -13.36 3.67 -7.07
C LEU A 241 -12.95 4.95 -6.34
N PHE A 242 -11.70 5.03 -5.89
CA PHE A 242 -11.25 6.18 -5.11
C PHE A 242 -11.07 7.44 -5.97
N LYS A 243 -10.70 7.29 -7.23
CA LYS A 243 -10.73 8.38 -8.20
C LYS A 243 -12.14 8.94 -8.35
N ARG A 244 -13.14 8.07 -8.58
CA ARG A 244 -14.53 8.48 -8.70
C ARG A 244 -15.08 9.16 -7.44
N LEU A 245 -14.74 8.64 -6.26
CA LEU A 245 -15.10 9.27 -4.98
C LEU A 245 -14.42 10.62 -4.78
N SER A 246 -13.15 10.76 -5.20
CA SER A 246 -12.42 12.02 -5.16
C SER A 246 -13.06 13.08 -6.07
N GLU A 247 -13.30 12.74 -7.33
CA GLU A 247 -13.99 13.62 -8.30
C GLU A 247 -15.36 14.04 -7.75
N PHE A 248 -16.15 13.08 -7.29
CA PHE A 248 -17.48 13.35 -6.71
C PHE A 248 -17.41 14.31 -5.52
N ALA A 249 -16.45 14.13 -4.62
CA ALA A 249 -16.31 15.00 -3.47
C ALA A 249 -15.94 16.43 -3.88
N PHE A 250 -15.00 16.62 -4.82
CA PHE A 250 -14.65 17.94 -5.35
C PHE A 250 -15.81 18.60 -6.08
N GLU A 251 -16.54 17.88 -6.93
CA GLU A 251 -17.70 18.38 -7.68
C GLU A 251 -18.82 18.87 -6.76
N ASN A 252 -18.92 18.31 -5.55
CA ASN A 252 -19.93 18.68 -4.56
C ASN A 252 -19.40 19.66 -3.47
N GLY A 253 -18.15 20.16 -3.61
CA GLY A 253 -17.57 21.16 -2.73
C GLY A 253 -17.07 20.62 -1.38
N HIS A 254 -16.80 19.33 -1.30
CA HIS A 254 -16.26 18.64 -0.12
C HIS A 254 -14.76 18.35 -0.30
N ASP A 255 -13.97 19.41 -0.49
CA ASP A 255 -12.57 19.35 -0.89
C ASP A 255 -11.70 18.50 0.05
N TYR A 256 -11.98 18.46 1.36
CA TYR A 256 -11.24 17.63 2.32
C TYR A 256 -11.34 16.14 1.94
N TRP A 257 -12.54 15.67 1.63
CA TRP A 257 -12.77 14.29 1.19
C TRP A 257 -12.27 14.03 -0.23
N GLY A 258 -12.32 15.05 -1.09
CA GLY A 258 -11.70 14.98 -2.41
C GLY A 258 -10.22 14.63 -2.33
N TRP A 259 -9.46 15.36 -1.54
CA TRP A 259 -8.03 15.11 -1.33
C TRP A 259 -7.76 13.78 -0.60
N ARG A 260 -8.62 13.41 0.36
CA ARG A 260 -8.45 12.17 1.11
C ARG A 260 -8.68 10.93 0.24
N PHE A 261 -9.74 10.90 -0.58
CA PHE A 261 -9.97 9.82 -1.53
C PHE A 261 -8.91 9.77 -2.64
N MET A 262 -8.42 10.92 -3.10
CA MET A 262 -7.30 10.97 -4.04
C MET A 262 -6.05 10.30 -3.42
N GLY A 263 -5.75 10.57 -2.16
CA GLY A 263 -4.68 9.89 -1.44
C GLY A 263 -4.87 8.38 -1.40
N TRP A 264 -6.09 7.90 -1.10
CA TRP A 264 -6.38 6.45 -1.11
C TRP A 264 -6.14 5.82 -2.48
N GLY A 265 -6.56 6.46 -3.57
CA GLY A 265 -6.33 5.92 -4.91
C GLY A 265 -4.86 5.96 -5.33
N LEU A 266 -4.15 7.03 -4.97
CA LEU A 266 -2.72 7.19 -5.24
C LEU A 266 -1.87 6.12 -4.53
N HIS A 267 -2.31 5.59 -3.38
CA HIS A 267 -1.69 4.47 -2.69
C HIS A 267 -1.46 3.27 -3.61
N TYR A 268 -2.51 2.78 -4.26
CA TYR A 268 -2.43 1.61 -5.14
C TYR A 268 -1.65 1.87 -6.42
N ILE A 269 -1.53 3.14 -6.84
CA ILE A 269 -0.61 3.53 -7.92
C ILE A 269 0.84 3.45 -7.43
N GLY A 270 1.08 3.80 -6.17
CA GLY A 270 2.35 3.59 -5.49
C GLY A 270 2.73 2.12 -5.46
N ASP A 271 1.81 1.25 -5.04
CA ASP A 271 1.97 -0.20 -5.07
C ASP A 271 2.39 -0.71 -6.45
N PHE A 272 1.76 -0.19 -7.51
CA PHE A 272 2.06 -0.60 -8.88
C PHE A 272 3.45 -0.20 -9.37
N SER A 273 4.12 0.74 -8.71
CA SER A 273 5.52 1.04 -9.01
C SER A 273 6.49 0.01 -8.43
N ASN A 274 6.04 -0.84 -7.50
CA ASN A 274 6.85 -1.92 -6.93
C ASN A 274 6.63 -3.23 -7.72
N PRO A 275 7.67 -3.82 -8.37
CA PRO A 275 7.54 -5.04 -9.17
C PRO A 275 7.01 -6.25 -8.40
N TYR A 276 7.21 -6.31 -7.07
CA TYR A 276 6.70 -7.40 -6.24
C TYR A 276 5.17 -7.33 -6.05
N HIS A 277 4.54 -6.20 -6.36
CA HIS A 277 3.08 -6.07 -6.44
C HIS A 277 2.50 -6.46 -7.80
N ILE A 278 3.33 -6.59 -8.85
CA ILE A 278 2.86 -6.75 -10.23
C ILE A 278 3.13 -8.14 -10.80
N THR A 279 4.09 -8.85 -10.25
CA THR A 279 4.35 -10.26 -10.63
C THR A 279 4.51 -11.11 -9.38
N PRO A 280 3.90 -12.32 -9.36
CA PRO A 280 3.91 -13.16 -8.16
C PRO A 280 5.30 -13.72 -7.83
N VAL A 281 6.21 -13.79 -8.80
CA VAL A 281 7.57 -14.33 -8.60
C VAL A 281 8.57 -13.58 -9.50
N PRO A 282 8.97 -12.34 -9.15
CA PRO A 282 9.99 -11.60 -9.89
C PRO A 282 11.28 -12.40 -10.01
N GLY A 283 11.91 -12.38 -11.19
CA GLY A 283 13.17 -13.07 -11.45
C GLY A 283 13.07 -14.58 -11.59
N ASN A 284 11.89 -15.16 -11.62
CA ASN A 284 11.71 -16.57 -11.99
C ASN A 284 11.20 -16.69 -13.43
N SER A 285 11.94 -17.47 -14.25
CA SER A 285 11.43 -17.79 -15.57
C SER A 285 10.05 -18.45 -15.47
N THR A 286 9.19 -18.22 -16.46
CA THR A 286 7.88 -18.88 -16.59
C THR A 286 7.97 -20.39 -16.35
N LEU A 287 9.06 -21.04 -16.80
CA LEU A 287 9.29 -22.47 -16.60
C LEU A 287 9.46 -22.84 -15.12
N LYS A 288 10.14 -22.02 -14.30
CA LYS A 288 10.33 -22.29 -12.88
C LYS A 288 9.02 -22.10 -12.11
N THR A 289 8.24 -21.08 -12.46
CA THR A 289 6.90 -20.84 -11.87
C THR A 289 5.94 -22.00 -12.18
N ILE A 290 5.95 -22.47 -13.43
CA ILE A 290 5.18 -23.67 -13.85
C ILE A 290 5.63 -24.90 -13.06
N TRP A 291 6.94 -25.07 -12.87
CA TRP A 291 7.49 -26.22 -12.14
C TRP A 291 7.09 -26.21 -10.66
N VAL A 292 7.17 -25.06 -9.98
CA VAL A 292 6.72 -24.91 -8.58
C VAL A 292 5.22 -25.21 -8.45
N GLY A 293 4.40 -24.70 -9.38
CA GLY A 293 2.96 -24.99 -9.41
C GLY A 293 2.67 -26.49 -9.64
N LEU A 294 3.42 -27.13 -10.53
CA LEU A 294 3.28 -28.58 -10.79
C LEU A 294 3.68 -29.44 -9.59
N LEU A 295 4.77 -29.10 -8.90
CA LEU A 295 5.20 -29.79 -7.68
C LEU A 295 4.13 -29.71 -6.59
N SER A 296 3.49 -28.55 -6.41
CA SER A 296 2.36 -28.39 -5.47
C SER A 296 1.19 -29.31 -5.82
N LEU A 297 0.82 -29.41 -7.10
CA LEU A 297 -0.23 -30.33 -7.57
C LEU A 297 0.12 -31.80 -7.37
N LEU A 298 1.41 -32.14 -7.39
CA LEU A 298 1.92 -33.49 -7.11
C LEU A 298 2.04 -33.82 -5.62
N GLY A 299 1.50 -32.94 -4.74
CA GLY A 299 1.50 -33.15 -3.30
C GLY A 299 2.79 -32.74 -2.58
N MET A 300 3.55 -31.83 -3.16
CA MET A 300 4.75 -31.20 -2.59
C MET A 300 4.48 -29.71 -2.25
N PRO A 301 3.57 -29.41 -1.31
CA PRO A 301 3.18 -28.02 -1.01
C PRO A 301 4.32 -27.20 -0.39
N GLN A 302 5.34 -27.86 0.19
CA GLN A 302 6.48 -27.18 0.80
C GLN A 302 7.20 -26.26 -0.20
N SER A 303 7.43 -26.72 -1.44
CA SER A 303 8.09 -25.90 -2.47
C SER A 303 7.32 -24.62 -2.81
N GLN A 304 5.99 -24.63 -2.66
CA GLN A 304 5.17 -23.43 -2.83
C GLN A 304 5.32 -22.49 -1.63
N THR A 305 5.29 -23.03 -0.42
CA THR A 305 5.50 -22.26 0.80
C THR A 305 6.87 -21.59 0.81
N ASP A 306 7.92 -22.32 0.45
CA ASP A 306 9.30 -21.83 0.35
C ASP A 306 9.40 -20.68 -0.68
N ALA A 307 8.75 -20.84 -1.84
CA ALA A 307 8.73 -19.80 -2.87
C ALA A 307 7.99 -18.53 -2.41
N ILE A 308 6.86 -18.68 -1.70
CA ILE A 308 6.12 -17.55 -1.12
C ILE A 308 6.98 -16.84 -0.08
N GLN A 309 7.68 -17.59 0.79
CA GLN A 309 8.55 -17.01 1.80
C GLN A 309 9.70 -16.21 1.19
N LEU A 310 10.37 -16.75 0.16
CA LEU A 310 11.44 -16.04 -0.54
C LEU A 310 10.95 -14.75 -1.22
N VAL A 311 9.78 -14.78 -1.86
CA VAL A 311 9.19 -13.59 -2.48
C VAL A 311 8.84 -12.56 -1.42
N SER A 312 8.24 -12.99 -0.30
CA SER A 312 7.93 -12.14 0.85
C SER A 312 9.18 -11.45 1.39
N ASN A 313 10.26 -12.21 1.63
CA ASN A 313 11.52 -11.67 2.13
C ASN A 313 12.14 -10.63 1.18
N ARG A 314 12.17 -10.90 -0.12
CA ARG A 314 12.71 -9.99 -1.15
C ARG A 314 11.90 -8.71 -1.24
N HIS A 315 10.59 -8.85 -1.24
CA HIS A 315 9.64 -7.75 -1.24
C HIS A 315 9.94 -6.79 -0.07
N THR A 316 9.92 -7.32 1.16
CA THR A 316 10.20 -6.53 2.36
C THR A 316 11.58 -5.88 2.33
N ALA A 317 12.60 -6.64 1.95
CA ALA A 317 13.97 -6.12 1.95
C ALA A 317 14.14 -4.95 0.97
N LEU A 318 13.42 -4.97 -0.18
CA LEU A 318 13.41 -3.84 -1.13
C LEU A 318 12.75 -2.61 -0.51
N GLU A 319 11.60 -2.79 0.13
CA GLU A 319 10.80 -1.70 0.72
C GLU A 319 11.48 -1.08 1.94
N ASP A 320 12.03 -1.91 2.82
CA ASP A 320 12.80 -1.43 3.97
C ASP A 320 14.03 -0.62 3.52
N PHE A 321 14.73 -1.07 2.48
CA PHE A 321 15.86 -0.31 1.96
C PHE A 321 15.43 1.06 1.45
N GLN A 322 14.35 1.13 0.65
CA GLN A 322 13.76 2.39 0.18
C GLN A 322 13.38 3.29 1.37
N SER A 323 12.67 2.75 2.34
CA SER A 323 12.17 3.48 3.51
C SER A 323 13.32 4.06 4.34
N VAL A 324 14.34 3.25 4.65
CA VAL A 324 15.51 3.66 5.46
C VAL A 324 16.29 4.77 4.75
N VAL A 325 16.55 4.61 3.45
CA VAL A 325 17.30 5.61 2.65
C VAL A 325 16.55 6.93 2.57
N MET A 326 15.25 6.91 2.28
CA MET A 326 14.43 8.12 2.19
C MET A 326 14.21 8.79 3.55
N THR A 327 13.93 8.01 4.59
CA THR A 327 13.81 8.53 5.97
C THR A 327 15.07 9.27 6.38
N SER A 328 16.25 8.67 6.13
CA SER A 328 17.53 9.31 6.40
C SER A 328 17.71 10.61 5.61
N ALA A 329 17.38 10.61 4.32
CA ALA A 329 17.49 11.79 3.48
C ALA A 329 16.58 12.95 4.00
N TYR A 330 15.33 12.67 4.33
CA TYR A 330 14.41 13.67 4.90
C TYR A 330 14.88 14.17 6.28
N GLN A 331 15.29 13.28 7.19
CA GLN A 331 15.80 13.67 8.53
C GLN A 331 17.00 14.60 8.47
N HIS A 332 17.90 14.42 7.51
CA HIS A 332 19.07 15.26 7.30
C HIS A 332 18.81 16.48 6.41
N GLY A 333 17.58 16.69 5.95
CA GLY A 333 17.22 17.78 5.05
C GLY A 333 17.87 17.69 3.67
N ASN A 334 18.28 16.48 3.24
CA ASN A 334 18.88 16.24 1.92
C ASN A 334 17.80 16.06 0.85
N HIS A 335 17.07 17.13 0.54
CA HIS A 335 16.03 17.13 -0.50
C HIS A 335 16.57 16.95 -1.92
N GLN A 336 17.91 16.95 -2.11
CA GLN A 336 18.56 16.68 -3.39
C GLN A 336 18.99 15.21 -3.52
N HIS A 337 18.62 14.36 -2.56
CA HIS A 337 18.85 12.92 -2.66
C HIS A 337 18.14 12.35 -3.88
N GLU A 338 18.76 11.41 -4.61
CA GLU A 338 18.22 10.92 -5.89
C GLU A 338 16.85 10.27 -5.73
N THR A 339 16.59 9.54 -4.65
CA THR A 339 15.27 8.94 -4.38
C THR A 339 14.19 10.00 -4.13
N ILE A 340 14.53 11.18 -3.61
CA ILE A 340 13.58 12.27 -3.41
C ILE A 340 13.39 13.02 -4.74
N THR A 341 14.46 13.34 -5.45
CA THR A 341 14.36 14.07 -6.73
C THR A 341 13.70 13.27 -7.85
N ALA A 342 13.78 11.93 -7.79
CA ALA A 342 13.04 11.03 -8.69
C ALA A 342 11.51 11.19 -8.57
N LEU A 343 11.03 11.69 -7.44
CA LEU A 343 9.62 11.94 -7.16
C LEU A 343 9.14 13.35 -7.55
N ASN A 344 9.98 14.16 -8.19
CA ASN A 344 9.52 15.43 -8.73
C ASN A 344 8.47 15.19 -9.83
N ALA A 345 7.43 16.02 -9.87
CA ALA A 345 6.47 15.98 -10.97
C ALA A 345 7.18 16.12 -12.32
N PRO A 346 6.79 15.35 -13.34
CA PRO A 346 7.39 15.44 -14.66
C PRO A 346 7.06 16.77 -15.34
N ASP A 347 7.95 17.22 -16.25
CA ASP A 347 7.76 18.46 -17.03
C ASP A 347 6.45 18.45 -17.86
N SER A 348 5.99 17.25 -18.24
CA SER A 348 4.73 17.06 -18.94
C SER A 348 3.94 15.91 -18.32
N VAL A 349 2.72 16.22 -17.90
CA VAL A 349 1.81 15.24 -17.31
C VAL A 349 0.96 14.61 -18.41
N ARG A 350 0.88 13.28 -18.43
CA ARG A 350 0.00 12.51 -19.32
C ARG A 350 -1.46 12.72 -18.89
N ASN A 351 -2.38 12.84 -19.84
CA ASN A 351 -3.79 12.74 -19.51
C ASN A 351 -4.10 11.32 -19.00
N TYR A 352 -4.80 11.24 -17.87
CA TYR A 352 -5.22 9.96 -17.30
C TYR A 352 -6.29 9.30 -18.18
N GLU A 353 -6.16 8.00 -18.37
CA GLU A 353 -7.19 7.11 -18.92
C GLU A 353 -7.25 5.86 -18.05
N GLU A 354 -8.45 5.29 -17.83
CA GLU A 354 -8.63 4.08 -17.01
C GLU A 354 -7.75 2.90 -17.47
N SER A 355 -7.58 2.77 -18.79
CA SER A 355 -6.71 1.74 -19.38
C SER A 355 -5.23 1.86 -19.01
N HIS A 356 -4.79 3.05 -18.55
CA HIS A 356 -3.39 3.26 -18.15
C HIS A 356 -3.03 2.46 -16.90
N VAL A 357 -3.97 2.21 -16.01
CA VAL A 357 -3.74 1.45 -14.77
C VAL A 357 -3.08 0.09 -15.08
N VAL A 358 -3.65 -0.65 -16.02
CA VAL A 358 -3.12 -1.96 -16.43
C VAL A 358 -2.03 -1.80 -17.49
N ASN A 359 -2.29 -1.05 -18.57
CA ASN A 359 -1.45 -1.06 -19.77
C ASN A 359 -0.19 -0.20 -19.66
N VAL A 360 -0.12 0.70 -18.68
CA VAL A 360 1.02 1.59 -18.47
C VAL A 360 1.62 1.39 -17.09
N PHE A 361 0.85 1.58 -16.00
CA PHE A 361 1.39 1.59 -14.65
C PHE A 361 1.88 0.19 -14.25
N ALA A 362 0.99 -0.81 -14.29
CA ALA A 362 1.37 -2.19 -14.02
C ALA A 362 2.42 -2.73 -15.02
N LYS A 363 2.29 -2.35 -16.30
CA LYS A 363 3.20 -2.83 -17.36
C LYS A 363 4.63 -2.34 -17.16
N SER A 364 4.84 -1.09 -16.78
CA SER A 364 6.18 -0.55 -16.53
C SER A 364 6.92 -1.34 -15.45
N SER A 365 6.28 -1.60 -14.31
CA SER A 365 6.86 -2.39 -13.23
C SER A 365 7.07 -3.85 -13.61
N TYR A 366 6.12 -4.45 -14.34
CA TYR A 366 6.26 -5.83 -14.84
C TYR A 366 7.51 -5.98 -15.70
N ASP A 367 7.77 -5.03 -16.60
CA ASP A 367 8.92 -5.07 -17.50
C ASP A 367 10.27 -4.90 -16.76
N LYS A 368 10.27 -4.26 -15.60
CA LYS A 368 11.46 -4.06 -14.77
C LYS A 368 11.71 -5.19 -13.75
N ALA A 369 10.73 -6.06 -13.51
CA ALA A 369 10.72 -7.02 -12.41
C ALA A 369 11.94 -7.94 -12.37
N GLU A 370 12.37 -8.49 -13.51
CA GLU A 370 13.55 -9.38 -13.59
C GLU A 370 14.81 -8.64 -13.17
N ASN A 371 15.02 -7.43 -13.72
CA ASN A 371 16.21 -6.62 -13.43
C ASN A 371 16.27 -6.22 -11.95
N ILE A 372 15.17 -5.71 -11.41
CA ILE A 372 15.07 -5.31 -9.99
C ILE A 372 15.38 -6.48 -9.07
N ASN A 373 14.81 -7.65 -9.36
CA ASN A 373 15.10 -8.85 -8.56
C ASN A 373 16.59 -9.25 -8.64
N GLN A 374 17.23 -9.16 -9.79
CA GLN A 374 18.67 -9.47 -9.91
C GLN A 374 19.52 -8.47 -9.14
N VAL A 375 19.25 -7.17 -9.25
CA VAL A 375 19.95 -6.12 -8.50
C VAL A 375 19.79 -6.37 -6.99
N LEU A 376 18.58 -6.66 -6.52
CA LEU A 376 18.33 -6.96 -5.11
C LEU A 376 19.14 -8.16 -4.63
N LEU A 377 19.12 -9.27 -5.37
CA LEU A 377 19.87 -10.49 -5.03
C LEU A 377 21.39 -10.28 -5.01
N ASN A 378 21.92 -9.41 -5.85
CA ASN A 378 23.33 -9.08 -5.88
C ASN A 378 23.75 -8.13 -4.75
N SER A 379 22.81 -7.27 -4.30
CA SER A 379 23.11 -6.20 -3.36
C SER A 379 22.88 -6.60 -1.89
N MET A 380 22.04 -7.60 -1.63
CA MET A 380 21.69 -8.00 -0.27
C MET A 380 22.27 -9.36 0.15
N PRO A 381 22.59 -9.55 1.45
CA PRO A 381 23.01 -10.85 1.97
C PRO A 381 22.00 -11.96 1.65
N ALA A 382 22.50 -13.16 1.32
CA ALA A 382 21.68 -14.30 0.98
C ALA A 382 20.63 -14.65 2.06
N GLN A 383 20.95 -14.46 3.33
CA GLN A 383 19.99 -14.68 4.44
C GLN A 383 18.78 -13.75 4.38
N TYR A 384 18.85 -12.58 3.69
CA TYR A 384 17.74 -11.66 3.56
C TYR A 384 16.84 -12.00 2.36
N VAL A 385 17.42 -12.55 1.29
CA VAL A 385 16.74 -12.67 -0.01
C VAL A 385 16.74 -14.07 -0.62
N ASN A 386 17.48 -15.04 -0.04
CA ASN A 386 17.66 -16.39 -0.59
C ASN A 386 17.55 -17.52 0.43
N ASP A 387 17.08 -17.24 1.65
CA ASP A 387 16.87 -18.24 2.71
C ASP A 387 15.37 -18.31 3.04
N GLU A 388 14.71 -19.37 2.59
CA GLU A 388 13.30 -19.63 2.82
C GLU A 388 12.97 -20.04 4.27
N THR A 389 13.98 -20.36 5.06
CA THR A 389 13.81 -20.72 6.49
C THR A 389 13.81 -19.50 7.41
N VAL A 390 14.14 -18.33 6.86
CA VAL A 390 14.19 -17.05 7.57
C VAL A 390 12.95 -16.23 7.25
N GLU A 391 12.30 -15.67 8.26
CA GLU A 391 11.34 -14.59 8.11
C GLU A 391 12.10 -13.26 8.24
N TYR A 392 12.31 -12.57 7.12
CA TYR A 392 13.09 -11.32 7.07
C TYR A 392 12.56 -10.27 8.04
N SER A 393 11.24 -10.13 8.13
CA SER A 393 10.58 -9.16 9.00
C SER A 393 10.89 -9.33 10.50
N GLU A 394 11.36 -10.51 10.91
CA GLU A 394 11.74 -10.80 12.29
C GLU A 394 13.21 -10.47 12.60
N LEU A 395 14.01 -10.13 11.58
CA LEU A 395 15.45 -9.89 11.74
C LEU A 395 15.78 -8.54 12.37
N GLY A 396 14.88 -7.56 12.32
CA GLY A 396 15.15 -6.17 12.75
C GLY A 396 16.30 -5.54 11.93
N ALA A 397 16.36 -5.85 10.64
CA ALA A 397 17.49 -5.51 9.77
C ALA A 397 17.59 -4.00 9.46
N GLU A 398 16.47 -3.26 9.55
CA GLU A 398 16.33 -1.86 9.11
C GLU A 398 17.41 -0.94 9.71
N ALA A 399 17.69 -1.10 11.01
CA ALA A 399 18.64 -0.24 11.72
C ALA A 399 20.08 -0.26 11.16
N THR A 400 20.45 -1.32 10.46
CA THR A 400 21.80 -1.53 9.92
C THR A 400 21.78 -1.82 8.41
N LEU A 401 20.65 -1.69 7.74
CA LEU A 401 20.44 -2.18 6.39
C LEU A 401 21.39 -1.50 5.37
N VAL A 402 21.54 -0.18 5.45
CA VAL A 402 22.45 0.58 4.57
C VAL A 402 23.90 0.10 4.72
N GLU A 403 24.38 -0.03 5.96
CA GLU A 403 25.72 -0.51 6.25
C GLU A 403 25.91 -1.95 5.79
N THR A 404 24.88 -2.77 5.99
CA THR A 404 24.89 -4.20 5.59
C THR A 404 25.01 -4.34 4.07
N VAL A 405 24.22 -3.57 3.30
CA VAL A 405 24.30 -3.56 1.84
C VAL A 405 25.68 -3.08 1.37
N LYS A 406 26.22 -1.98 1.94
CA LYS A 406 27.56 -1.49 1.60
C LYS A 406 28.67 -2.48 1.93
N GLN A 407 28.56 -3.21 3.03
CA GLN A 407 29.53 -4.25 3.41
C GLN A 407 29.46 -5.47 2.48
N HIS A 408 28.26 -5.83 2.03
CA HIS A 408 28.04 -7.00 1.18
C HIS A 408 28.39 -6.73 -0.29
N ALA A 409 27.89 -5.64 -0.87
CA ALA A 409 27.98 -5.34 -2.30
C ALA A 409 28.92 -4.16 -2.65
N GLY A 410 29.51 -3.52 -1.65
CA GLY A 410 30.31 -2.30 -1.85
C GLY A 410 29.47 -1.07 -2.19
N GLU A 411 30.15 0.06 -2.42
CA GLU A 411 29.46 1.29 -2.85
C GLU A 411 28.83 1.16 -4.23
N GLU A 412 29.40 0.35 -5.13
CA GLU A 412 28.86 0.13 -6.48
C GLU A 412 27.50 -0.57 -6.41
N GLY A 413 27.39 -1.70 -5.69
CA GLY A 413 26.13 -2.42 -5.54
C GLY A 413 25.08 -1.62 -4.74
N PHE A 414 25.51 -0.84 -3.74
CA PHE A 414 24.62 0.07 -3.03
C PHE A 414 24.02 1.12 -3.98
N ASN A 415 24.87 1.76 -4.81
CA ASN A 415 24.40 2.77 -5.76
C ASN A 415 23.52 2.17 -6.86
N GLU A 416 23.80 0.94 -7.32
CA GLU A 416 22.97 0.23 -8.29
C GLU A 416 21.57 -0.05 -7.74
N LEU A 417 21.47 -0.53 -6.49
CA LEU A 417 20.18 -0.76 -5.84
C LEU A 417 19.42 0.56 -5.63
N GLN A 418 20.08 1.60 -5.13
CA GLN A 418 19.49 2.92 -4.90
C GLN A 418 19.00 3.54 -6.20
N GLY A 419 19.80 3.49 -7.28
CA GLY A 419 19.41 3.97 -8.61
C GLY A 419 18.22 3.21 -9.19
N SER A 420 18.20 1.89 -9.03
CA SER A 420 17.08 1.06 -9.46
C SER A 420 15.77 1.41 -8.75
N ILE A 421 15.82 1.69 -7.44
CA ILE A 421 14.67 2.17 -6.67
C ILE A 421 14.27 3.58 -7.14
N SER A 422 15.22 4.47 -7.40
CA SER A 422 14.93 5.81 -7.92
C SER A 422 14.19 5.75 -9.27
N ASP A 423 14.51 4.78 -10.13
CA ASP A 423 13.78 4.54 -11.38
C ASP A 423 12.33 4.09 -11.16
N LEU A 424 12.07 3.26 -10.13
CA LEU A 424 10.70 2.86 -9.76
C LEU A 424 9.91 4.05 -9.18
N LEU A 425 10.55 4.86 -8.35
CA LEU A 425 9.95 6.08 -7.78
C LEU A 425 9.64 7.13 -8.88
N SER A 426 10.48 7.21 -9.91
CA SER A 426 10.20 8.06 -11.08
C SER A 426 8.97 7.57 -11.85
N ASP A 427 8.78 6.26 -12.02
CA ASP A 427 7.56 5.71 -12.60
C ASP A 427 6.32 6.09 -11.76
N PHE A 428 6.42 5.96 -10.43
CA PHE A 428 5.35 6.41 -9.53
C PHE A 428 5.04 7.89 -9.73
N SER A 429 6.07 8.75 -9.83
CA SER A 429 5.88 10.19 -10.05
C SER A 429 5.12 10.46 -11.35
N HIS A 430 5.51 9.84 -12.46
CA HIS A 430 4.84 10.01 -13.75
C HIS A 430 3.38 9.51 -13.75
N ASN A 431 3.15 8.38 -13.10
CA ASN A 431 1.83 7.75 -13.04
C ASN A 431 0.90 8.49 -12.07
N GLY A 432 1.39 8.83 -10.88
CA GLY A 432 0.65 9.57 -9.87
C GLY A 432 0.33 11.02 -10.27
N ALA A 433 1.24 11.68 -11.02
CA ALA A 433 0.94 13.00 -11.55
C ALA A 433 -0.19 12.99 -12.57
N SER A 434 -0.41 11.88 -13.29
CA SER A 434 -1.49 11.75 -14.27
C SER A 434 -2.86 11.43 -13.63
N TYR A 435 -2.84 10.86 -12.44
CA TYR A 435 -4.02 10.46 -11.68
C TYR A 435 -4.73 11.65 -11.06
#